data_eef431b47bcee9385b1ade1b7a90c9dd
#
_entry.id   eef431b47bcee9385b1ade1b7a90c9dd
#
_cell.length_a   1.000
_cell.length_b   1.000
_cell.length_c   1.000
_cell.angle_alpha   90.00
_cell.angle_beta   90.00
_cell.angle_gamma   90.00
#
_symmetry.space_group_name_H-M   'P 1'
#
loop_
_entity.id
_entity.type
_entity.pdbx_description
1 polymer ?
#
loop_
_entity_poly.entity_id
_entity_poly.type
_entity_poly.pdbx_seq_one_letter_code
_entity_poly.pdbx_strand_id
1 'polypeptide(L)'
;MRRERLPLTTGITMNVALTGPEDAPAVILLHGFPESHRTWRDLAPLLSDKLRLVMPDQRGFGDSDRPQEVDAYQTETLLADLFALADALGIERFALVGHDWGGAIAWAAAIKGDPRVERLAIVNSPHPLIFQKSLIEDEAQRAASQYMRAFRDPDFEKFVQGIGFEAFFDKSFGKHVDLATIPAEERSTYIAQWSRPGALTAMLNWYRASKMVVPQPGITVDVPDLVLRAFPKIAIPVRVIWGLEDKALLPVQLEGIGEIGDNVEVFPLKGVGHFAPWEAPEQVADALRPFLAGN
;
A
#
# COMPACT_ATOMS: atom_id res chain seq x y z
N MET A 1 20.10 -3.11 8.15
CA MET A 1 18.69 -3.55 8.22
C MET A 1 18.64 -4.98 8.74
N ARG A 2 17.94 -5.21 9.86
CA ARG A 2 17.73 -6.52 10.50
C ARG A 2 16.39 -7.09 9.99
N ARG A 3 16.28 -8.40 9.82
CA ARG A 3 15.01 -9.06 9.50
C ARG A 3 14.64 -10.04 10.59
N GLU A 4 13.37 -10.06 10.96
CA GLU A 4 12.80 -10.94 11.96
C GLU A 4 11.51 -11.58 11.47
N ARG A 5 11.23 -12.79 11.93
CA ARG A 5 9.94 -13.44 11.73
C ARG A 5 9.19 -13.47 13.04
N LEU A 6 8.12 -12.70 13.10
CA LEU A 6 7.33 -12.47 14.32
C LEU A 6 6.00 -13.23 14.24
N PRO A 7 5.74 -14.17 15.15
CA PRO A 7 4.41 -14.76 15.28
C PRO A 7 3.44 -13.71 15.83
N LEU A 8 2.34 -13.49 15.13
CA LEU A 8 1.31 -12.54 15.52
C LEU A 8 0.11 -13.24 16.18
N THR A 9 -0.58 -12.55 17.04
CA THR A 9 -1.82 -13.04 17.69
C THR A 9 -2.95 -13.30 16.70
N THR A 10 -2.82 -12.80 15.47
CA THR A 10 -3.74 -13.07 14.34
C THR A 10 -3.50 -14.42 13.66
N GLY A 11 -2.57 -15.23 14.16
CA GLY A 11 -2.31 -16.59 13.69
C GLY A 11 -1.39 -16.71 12.48
N ILE A 12 -0.71 -15.62 12.07
CA ILE A 12 0.34 -15.66 11.04
C ILE A 12 1.70 -15.35 11.64
N THR A 13 2.75 -15.79 10.94
CA THR A 13 4.12 -15.30 11.16
C THR A 13 4.44 -14.26 10.10
N MET A 14 4.76 -13.05 10.54
CA MET A 14 5.07 -11.92 9.66
C MET A 14 6.59 -11.73 9.59
N ASN A 15 7.13 -11.61 8.38
CA ASN A 15 8.51 -11.18 8.16
C ASN A 15 8.58 -9.66 8.23
N VAL A 16 9.53 -9.14 9.00
CA VAL A 16 9.64 -7.70 9.25
C VAL A 16 11.08 -7.26 9.07
N ALA A 17 11.29 -6.25 8.26
CA ALA A 17 12.57 -5.56 8.17
C ALA A 17 12.58 -4.37 9.14
N LEU A 18 13.63 -4.27 9.93
CA LEU A 18 13.80 -3.26 10.99
C LEU A 18 15.09 -2.48 10.77
N THR A 19 15.05 -1.16 10.94
CA THR A 19 16.24 -0.31 10.91
C THR A 19 16.02 0.96 11.75
N GLY A 20 17.11 1.63 12.11
CA GLY A 20 17.11 2.79 12.99
C GLY A 20 17.23 2.44 14.48
N PRO A 21 17.41 3.45 15.35
CA PRO A 21 17.51 3.25 16.80
C PRO A 21 16.21 2.68 17.40
N GLU A 22 16.33 1.74 18.32
CA GLU A 22 15.14 1.07 18.92
C GLU A 22 14.32 1.99 19.80
N ASP A 23 14.95 3.00 20.38
CA ASP A 23 14.36 4.02 21.25
C ASP A 23 13.85 5.27 20.50
N ALA A 24 14.07 5.34 19.18
CA ALA A 24 13.57 6.44 18.34
C ALA A 24 12.06 6.31 18.10
N PRO A 25 11.39 7.42 17.71
CA PRO A 25 9.99 7.39 17.32
C PRO A 25 9.72 6.33 16.25
N ALA A 26 8.71 5.49 16.49
CA ALA A 26 8.40 4.37 15.62
C ALA A 26 7.58 4.81 14.40
N VAL A 27 7.94 4.26 13.25
CA VAL A 27 7.22 4.42 11.98
C VAL A 27 6.99 3.04 11.37
N ILE A 28 5.73 2.69 11.12
CA ILE A 28 5.37 1.46 10.40
C ILE A 28 5.11 1.84 8.94
N LEU A 29 5.81 1.16 8.02
CA LEU A 29 5.72 1.41 6.58
C LEU A 29 5.11 0.21 5.86
N LEU A 30 3.88 0.36 5.36
CA LEU A 30 3.11 -0.69 4.69
C LEU A 30 3.25 -0.57 3.17
N HIS A 31 3.80 -1.59 2.54
CA HIS A 31 3.98 -1.67 1.08
C HIS A 31 2.68 -2.04 0.35
N GLY A 32 2.71 -1.99 -0.98
CA GLY A 32 1.60 -2.38 -1.85
C GLY A 32 1.85 -3.61 -2.71
N PHE A 33 0.99 -3.79 -3.70
CA PHE A 33 1.07 -4.85 -4.69
C PHE A 33 1.92 -4.40 -5.90
N PRO A 34 2.73 -5.27 -6.46
CA PRO A 34 3.01 -6.66 -6.08
C PRO A 34 4.31 -6.82 -5.26
N GLU A 35 4.63 -5.83 -4.45
CA GLU A 35 5.92 -5.69 -3.79
C GLU A 35 6.02 -6.42 -2.43
N SER A 36 6.99 -6.02 -1.63
CA SER A 36 7.28 -6.47 -0.27
C SER A 36 7.89 -5.31 0.52
N HIS A 37 8.43 -5.54 1.72
CA HIS A 37 9.20 -4.51 2.44
C HIS A 37 10.30 -3.84 1.58
N ARG A 38 10.67 -4.45 0.46
CA ARG A 38 11.68 -3.92 -0.48
C ARG A 38 11.25 -2.64 -1.20
N THR A 39 9.95 -2.33 -1.23
CA THR A 39 9.44 -1.01 -1.65
C THR A 39 10.21 0.13 -0.99
N TRP A 40 10.62 -0.06 0.27
CA TRP A 40 11.24 0.95 1.11
C TRP A 40 12.78 0.94 1.07
N ARG A 41 13.43 0.09 0.25
CA ARG A 41 14.89 -0.15 0.23
C ARG A 41 15.72 1.12 0.05
N ASP A 42 15.26 2.03 -0.83
CA ASP A 42 15.96 3.27 -1.16
C ASP A 42 15.54 4.43 -0.24
N LEU A 43 14.33 4.39 0.31
CA LEU A 43 13.80 5.38 1.23
C LEU A 43 14.27 5.18 2.68
N ALA A 44 14.31 3.94 3.16
CA ALA A 44 14.61 3.64 4.56
C ALA A 44 15.96 4.18 5.03
N PRO A 45 17.07 4.10 4.26
CA PRO A 45 18.35 4.69 4.65
C PRO A 45 18.29 6.21 4.86
N LEU A 46 17.38 6.90 4.16
CA LEU A 46 17.22 8.35 4.25
C LEU A 46 16.43 8.81 5.49
N LEU A 47 15.79 7.88 6.21
CA LEU A 47 14.93 8.18 7.37
C LEU A 47 15.45 7.55 8.66
N SER A 48 16.28 6.49 8.57
CA SER A 48 16.61 5.62 9.71
C SER A 48 17.62 6.20 10.68
N ASP A 49 18.15 7.39 10.47
CA ASP A 49 19.07 8.06 11.41
C ASP A 49 18.37 8.52 12.71
N LYS A 50 17.08 8.86 12.63
CA LYS A 50 16.29 9.43 13.73
C LYS A 50 14.95 8.73 13.98
N LEU A 51 14.63 7.70 13.21
CA LEU A 51 13.35 7.00 13.27
C LEU A 51 13.57 5.48 13.37
N ARG A 52 12.79 4.83 14.19
CA ARG A 52 12.67 3.36 14.23
C ARG A 52 11.72 2.92 13.13
N LEU A 53 12.26 2.40 12.03
CA LEU A 53 11.46 1.97 10.88
C LEU A 53 11.10 0.50 10.98
N VAL A 54 9.82 0.19 10.82
CA VAL A 54 9.23 -1.16 10.83
C VAL A 54 8.57 -1.38 9.48
N MET A 55 9.12 -2.27 8.69
CA MET A 55 8.70 -2.55 7.32
C MET A 55 8.31 -4.02 7.18
N PRO A 56 7.04 -4.38 7.44
CA PRO A 56 6.59 -5.75 7.28
C PRO A 56 6.48 -6.14 5.80
N ASP A 57 6.70 -7.43 5.51
CA ASP A 57 6.01 -8.08 4.39
C ASP A 57 4.58 -8.34 4.86
N GLN A 58 3.60 -7.66 4.30
CA GLN A 58 2.22 -7.82 4.72
C GLN A 58 1.73 -9.26 4.46
N ARG A 59 0.65 -9.67 5.11
CA ARG A 59 0.01 -10.99 4.91
C ARG A 59 -0.07 -11.36 3.44
N GLY A 60 0.46 -12.53 3.06
CA GLY A 60 0.45 -13.03 1.69
C GLY A 60 1.62 -12.60 0.81
N PHE A 61 2.44 -11.64 1.28
CA PHE A 61 3.58 -11.13 0.52
C PHE A 61 4.92 -11.59 1.09
N GLY A 62 5.95 -11.52 0.25
CA GLY A 62 7.34 -11.73 0.61
C GLY A 62 7.59 -13.04 1.36
N ASP A 63 8.18 -12.93 2.55
CA ASP A 63 8.50 -14.05 3.43
C ASP A 63 7.47 -14.26 4.57
N SER A 64 6.37 -13.50 4.59
CA SER A 64 5.26 -13.69 5.53
C SER A 64 4.37 -14.88 5.15
N ASP A 65 3.60 -15.34 6.13
CA ASP A 65 2.62 -16.40 5.92
C ASP A 65 1.54 -15.96 4.93
N ARG A 66 1.02 -16.94 4.17
CA ARG A 66 0.14 -16.71 3.03
C ARG A 66 -1.07 -17.65 3.04
N PRO A 67 -2.06 -17.39 3.91
CA PRO A 67 -3.34 -18.09 3.87
C PRO A 67 -3.93 -18.08 2.46
N GLN A 68 -4.59 -19.15 2.05
CA GLN A 68 -5.12 -19.26 0.69
C GLN A 68 -6.59 -18.84 0.58
N GLU A 69 -7.26 -18.71 1.70
CA GLU A 69 -8.66 -18.33 1.79
C GLU A 69 -8.83 -16.83 1.55
N VAL A 70 -9.77 -16.45 0.71
CA VAL A 70 -10.08 -15.03 0.40
C VAL A 70 -10.44 -14.25 1.67
N ASP A 71 -11.22 -14.86 2.56
CA ASP A 71 -11.69 -14.21 3.79
C ASP A 71 -10.56 -13.85 4.77
N ALA A 72 -9.39 -14.49 4.62
CA ALA A 72 -8.20 -14.13 5.38
C ALA A 72 -7.62 -12.74 5.03
N TYR A 73 -8.13 -12.09 3.97
CA TYR A 73 -7.66 -10.80 3.46
C TYR A 73 -8.69 -9.68 3.59
N GLN A 74 -9.71 -9.87 4.42
CA GLN A 74 -10.64 -8.80 4.78
C GLN A 74 -9.90 -7.65 5.48
N THR A 75 -10.37 -6.42 5.26
CA THR A 75 -9.74 -5.21 5.82
C THR A 75 -9.57 -5.29 7.33
N GLU A 76 -10.54 -5.84 8.04
CA GLU A 76 -10.52 -6.03 9.49
C GLU A 76 -9.38 -6.95 9.95
N THR A 77 -9.13 -8.03 9.18
CA THR A 77 -8.02 -8.96 9.45
C THR A 77 -6.66 -8.30 9.21
N LEU A 78 -6.53 -7.55 8.11
CA LEU A 78 -5.30 -6.84 7.77
C LEU A 78 -4.99 -5.71 8.76
N LEU A 79 -6.02 -5.02 9.27
CA LEU A 79 -5.90 -4.07 10.37
C LEU A 79 -5.46 -4.75 11.67
N ALA A 80 -6.01 -5.92 11.97
CA ALA A 80 -5.61 -6.68 13.15
C ALA A 80 -4.13 -7.10 13.08
N ASP A 81 -3.63 -7.44 11.89
CA ASP A 81 -2.21 -7.74 11.68
C ASP A 81 -1.31 -6.52 11.97
N LEU A 82 -1.70 -5.32 11.51
CA LEU A 82 -0.96 -4.08 11.79
C LEU A 82 -0.81 -3.85 13.29
N PHE A 83 -1.90 -3.96 14.04
CA PHE A 83 -1.88 -3.71 15.48
C PHE A 83 -1.19 -4.84 16.25
N ALA A 84 -1.37 -6.11 15.84
CA ALA A 84 -0.65 -7.23 16.42
C ALA A 84 0.87 -7.15 16.18
N LEU A 85 1.29 -6.59 15.04
CA LEU A 85 2.70 -6.30 14.77
C LEU A 85 3.24 -5.25 15.74
N ALA A 86 2.50 -4.15 15.95
CA ALA A 86 2.89 -3.12 16.92
C ALA A 86 3.01 -3.71 18.34
N ASP A 87 2.03 -4.54 18.76
CA ASP A 87 2.04 -5.23 20.05
C ASP A 87 3.26 -6.17 20.18
N ALA A 88 3.56 -6.97 19.16
CA ALA A 88 4.69 -7.90 19.15
C ALA A 88 6.06 -7.19 19.27
N LEU A 89 6.15 -5.93 18.82
CA LEU A 89 7.35 -5.09 18.89
C LEU A 89 7.37 -4.15 20.10
N GLY A 90 6.36 -4.19 20.96
CA GLY A 90 6.22 -3.29 22.12
C GLY A 90 6.04 -1.82 21.73
N ILE A 91 5.40 -1.56 20.59
CA ILE A 91 5.19 -0.20 20.07
C ILE A 91 3.78 0.26 20.48
N GLU A 92 3.72 1.18 21.44
CA GLU A 92 2.47 1.73 21.93
C GLU A 92 1.89 2.81 21.02
N ARG A 93 2.75 3.60 20.38
CA ARG A 93 2.37 4.72 19.49
C ARG A 93 3.32 4.77 18.30
N PHE A 94 2.80 5.10 17.13
CA PHE A 94 3.59 5.14 15.91
C PHE A 94 2.99 6.09 14.87
N ALA A 95 3.85 6.60 14.00
CA ALA A 95 3.43 7.16 12.71
C ALA A 95 3.23 6.01 11.70
N LEU A 96 2.24 6.15 10.83
CA LEU A 96 1.91 5.16 9.84
C LEU A 96 2.15 5.72 8.43
N VAL A 97 2.92 5.00 7.63
CA VAL A 97 3.17 5.32 6.22
C VAL A 97 2.64 4.17 5.37
N GLY A 98 1.86 4.47 4.34
CA GLY A 98 1.31 3.43 3.47
C GLY A 98 1.44 3.78 1.99
N HIS A 99 1.83 2.80 1.17
CA HIS A 99 1.87 2.88 -0.28
C HIS A 99 0.89 1.87 -0.89
N ASP A 100 0.14 2.26 -1.93
CA ASP A 100 -0.81 1.40 -2.65
C ASP A 100 -1.75 0.64 -1.70
N TRP A 101 -1.80 -0.70 -1.69
CA TRP A 101 -2.60 -1.49 -0.73
C TRP A 101 -2.22 -1.24 0.73
N GLY A 102 -0.94 -1.01 1.01
CA GLY A 102 -0.51 -0.60 2.36
C GLY A 102 -1.13 0.73 2.77
N GLY A 103 -1.28 1.65 1.82
CA GLY A 103 -2.00 2.90 2.04
C GLY A 103 -3.50 2.70 2.27
N ALA A 104 -4.14 1.73 1.61
CA ALA A 104 -5.54 1.40 1.86
C ALA A 104 -5.76 0.93 3.31
N ILE A 105 -4.85 0.12 3.86
CA ILE A 105 -4.88 -0.31 5.27
C ILE A 105 -4.57 0.87 6.21
N ALA A 106 -3.62 1.72 5.83
CA ALA A 106 -3.27 2.91 6.60
C ALA A 106 -4.45 3.90 6.68
N TRP A 107 -5.16 4.14 5.58
CA TRP A 107 -6.42 4.89 5.57
C TRP A 107 -7.45 4.27 6.51
N ALA A 108 -7.65 2.96 6.42
CA ALA A 108 -8.61 2.25 7.28
C ALA A 108 -8.27 2.38 8.77
N ALA A 109 -6.98 2.33 9.13
CA ALA A 109 -6.52 2.53 10.51
C ALA A 109 -6.82 3.94 11.02
N ALA A 110 -6.57 4.97 10.20
CA ALA A 110 -6.84 6.36 10.55
C ALA A 110 -8.35 6.66 10.65
N ILE A 111 -9.15 6.12 9.72
CA ILE A 111 -10.62 6.24 9.75
C ILE A 111 -11.21 5.56 11.00
N LYS A 112 -10.63 4.43 11.41
CA LYS A 112 -11.03 3.76 12.66
C LYS A 112 -10.73 4.60 13.91
N GLY A 113 -9.73 5.50 13.84
CA GLY A 113 -9.37 6.41 14.92
C GLY A 113 -8.66 5.71 16.09
N ASP A 114 -7.86 4.68 15.83
CA ASP A 114 -7.07 4.04 16.89
C ASP A 114 -6.02 5.02 17.43
N PRO A 115 -5.99 5.29 18.76
CA PRO A 115 -5.12 6.31 19.34
C PRO A 115 -3.63 6.00 19.27
N ARG A 116 -3.25 4.79 18.87
CA ARG A 116 -1.84 4.42 18.65
C ARG A 116 -1.27 5.03 17.38
N VAL A 117 -2.12 5.39 16.41
CA VAL A 117 -1.71 6.06 15.18
C VAL A 117 -1.67 7.56 15.40
N GLU A 118 -0.48 8.14 15.47
CA GLU A 118 -0.29 9.57 15.76
C GLU A 118 -0.32 10.46 14.53
N ARG A 119 0.13 9.92 13.40
CA ARG A 119 0.24 10.63 12.11
C ARG A 119 0.07 9.63 10.98
N LEU A 120 -0.50 10.09 9.89
CA LEU A 120 -0.70 9.28 8.68
C LEU A 120 0.01 9.92 7.49
N ALA A 121 0.93 9.20 6.87
CA ALA A 121 1.46 9.57 5.56
C ALA A 121 1.06 8.54 4.51
N ILE A 122 0.59 9.03 3.38
CA ILE A 122 0.13 8.20 2.27
C ILE A 122 0.97 8.52 1.04
N VAL A 123 1.46 7.48 0.38
CA VAL A 123 2.19 7.58 -0.88
C VAL A 123 1.41 6.84 -1.95
N ASN A 124 0.92 7.54 -2.96
CA ASN A 124 0.19 6.98 -4.11
C ASN A 124 -0.84 5.90 -3.71
N SER A 125 -1.75 6.26 -2.80
CA SER A 125 -2.87 5.41 -2.39
C SER A 125 -4.11 6.25 -2.12
N PRO A 126 -5.25 5.97 -2.79
CA PRO A 126 -6.43 6.80 -2.70
C PRO A 126 -7.17 6.59 -1.37
N HIS A 127 -7.81 7.65 -0.89
CA HIS A 127 -8.81 7.50 0.15
C HIS A 127 -9.98 6.63 -0.36
N PRO A 128 -10.44 5.62 0.40
CA PRO A 128 -11.36 4.60 -0.12
C PRO A 128 -12.67 5.17 -0.69
N LEU A 129 -13.22 6.23 -0.10
CA LEU A 129 -14.46 6.84 -0.61
C LEU A 129 -14.22 7.66 -1.88
N ILE A 130 -13.11 8.41 -1.96
CA ILE A 130 -12.72 9.14 -3.17
C ILE A 130 -12.46 8.16 -4.31
N PHE A 131 -11.78 7.05 -4.02
CA PHE A 131 -11.51 6.02 -5.02
C PHE A 131 -12.79 5.37 -5.52
N GLN A 132 -13.70 4.97 -4.62
CA GLN A 132 -14.97 4.39 -5.06
C GLN A 132 -15.79 5.38 -5.89
N LYS A 133 -15.79 6.66 -5.54
CA LYS A 133 -16.46 7.72 -6.30
C LYS A 133 -15.84 7.84 -7.69
N SER A 134 -14.51 7.97 -7.79
CA SER A 134 -13.82 8.13 -9.06
C SER A 134 -13.96 6.90 -9.98
N LEU A 135 -14.01 5.68 -9.43
CA LEU A 135 -14.30 4.48 -10.21
C LEU A 135 -15.67 4.52 -10.91
N ILE A 136 -16.62 5.25 -10.35
CA ILE A 136 -17.98 5.38 -10.88
C ILE A 136 -18.11 6.60 -11.79
N GLU A 137 -17.55 7.75 -11.40
CA GLU A 137 -17.77 9.03 -12.06
C GLU A 137 -16.69 9.40 -13.08
N ASP A 138 -15.43 8.95 -12.90
CA ASP A 138 -14.31 9.26 -13.78
C ASP A 138 -13.98 8.11 -14.73
N GLU A 139 -14.17 8.32 -16.02
CA GLU A 139 -13.93 7.29 -17.06
C GLU A 139 -12.45 6.90 -17.17
N ALA A 140 -11.53 7.85 -16.97
CA ALA A 140 -10.10 7.59 -17.07
C ALA A 140 -9.63 6.71 -15.91
N GLN A 141 -10.05 7.04 -14.66
CA GLN A 141 -9.73 6.22 -13.50
C GLN A 141 -10.37 4.84 -13.61
N ARG A 142 -11.62 4.76 -14.05
CA ARG A 142 -12.31 3.49 -14.29
C ARG A 142 -11.53 2.62 -15.29
N ALA A 143 -11.09 3.20 -16.41
CA ALA A 143 -10.29 2.51 -17.41
C ALA A 143 -8.93 2.06 -16.86
N ALA A 144 -8.25 2.92 -16.10
CA ALA A 144 -6.97 2.62 -15.46
C ALA A 144 -7.08 1.47 -14.45
N SER A 145 -8.25 1.30 -13.80
CA SER A 145 -8.49 0.32 -12.73
C SER A 145 -9.01 -1.06 -13.22
N GLN A 146 -9.12 -1.30 -14.52
CA GLN A 146 -9.62 -2.60 -15.02
C GLN A 146 -8.74 -3.79 -14.63
N TYR A 147 -7.47 -3.58 -14.30
CA TYR A 147 -6.60 -4.62 -13.75
C TYR A 147 -7.16 -5.25 -12.48
N MET A 148 -7.87 -4.49 -11.64
CA MET A 148 -8.50 -5.02 -10.42
C MET A 148 -9.55 -6.10 -10.75
N ARG A 149 -10.26 -5.95 -11.86
CA ARG A 149 -11.22 -6.96 -12.32
C ARG A 149 -10.49 -8.21 -12.80
N ALA A 150 -9.41 -8.03 -13.58
CA ALA A 150 -8.59 -9.15 -14.03
C ALA A 150 -7.98 -9.93 -12.84
N PHE A 151 -7.49 -9.25 -11.81
CA PHE A 151 -6.93 -9.88 -10.61
C PHE A 151 -7.97 -10.62 -9.75
N ARG A 152 -9.25 -10.29 -9.88
CA ARG A 152 -10.36 -11.01 -9.25
C ARG A 152 -10.79 -12.25 -10.01
N ASP A 153 -10.40 -12.37 -11.28
CA ASP A 153 -10.73 -13.52 -12.11
C ASP A 153 -10.10 -14.79 -11.52
N PRO A 154 -10.87 -15.87 -11.31
CA PRO A 154 -10.35 -17.14 -10.79
C PRO A 154 -9.34 -17.81 -11.72
N ASP A 155 -9.30 -17.45 -13.00
CA ASP A 155 -8.36 -18.02 -13.97
C ASP A 155 -7.09 -17.17 -14.12
N PHE A 156 -6.94 -16.07 -13.39
CA PHE A 156 -5.77 -15.19 -13.51
C PHE A 156 -4.46 -15.89 -13.14
N GLU A 157 -4.44 -16.80 -12.15
CA GLU A 157 -3.26 -17.61 -11.86
C GLU A 157 -2.85 -18.49 -13.04
N LYS A 158 -3.81 -19.08 -13.75
CA LYS A 158 -3.52 -19.87 -14.97
C LYS A 158 -2.93 -18.99 -16.06
N PHE A 159 -3.45 -17.76 -16.21
CA PHE A 159 -2.88 -16.79 -17.15
C PHE A 159 -1.42 -16.49 -16.81
N VAL A 160 -1.09 -16.19 -15.53
CA VAL A 160 0.29 -15.91 -15.11
C VAL A 160 1.19 -17.15 -15.29
N GLN A 161 0.68 -18.35 -14.98
CA GLN A 161 1.41 -19.62 -15.23
C GLN A 161 1.72 -19.79 -16.72
N GLY A 162 0.80 -19.40 -17.61
CA GLY A 162 0.98 -19.49 -19.05
C GLY A 162 2.02 -18.52 -19.63
N ILE A 163 2.09 -17.30 -19.11
CA ILE A 163 3.08 -16.29 -19.58
C ILE A 163 4.41 -16.34 -18.82
N GLY A 164 4.42 -16.92 -17.63
CA GLY A 164 5.56 -16.96 -16.70
C GLY A 164 5.73 -15.70 -15.86
N PHE A 165 6.42 -15.85 -14.71
CA PHE A 165 6.61 -14.76 -13.76
C PHE A 165 7.51 -13.63 -14.27
N GLU A 166 8.43 -13.90 -15.21
CA GLU A 166 9.22 -12.87 -15.89
C GLU A 166 8.32 -11.90 -16.67
N ALA A 167 7.44 -12.45 -17.49
CA ALA A 167 6.49 -11.63 -18.25
C ALA A 167 5.44 -10.95 -17.35
N PHE A 168 5.08 -11.59 -16.22
CA PHE A 168 4.21 -10.97 -15.23
C PHE A 168 4.89 -9.77 -14.55
N PHE A 169 6.19 -9.88 -14.23
CA PHE A 169 7.00 -8.77 -13.74
C PHE A 169 7.01 -7.59 -14.71
N ASP A 170 7.31 -7.87 -15.99
CA ASP A 170 7.35 -6.85 -17.03
C ASP A 170 6.00 -6.14 -17.21
N LYS A 171 4.90 -6.87 -17.12
CA LYS A 171 3.55 -6.30 -17.20
C LYS A 171 3.18 -5.49 -15.94
N SER A 172 3.65 -5.90 -14.76
CA SER A 172 3.34 -5.22 -13.50
C SER A 172 4.07 -3.89 -13.36
N PHE A 173 5.34 -3.83 -13.76
CA PHE A 173 6.16 -2.63 -13.59
C PHE A 173 6.32 -1.81 -14.89
N GLY A 174 6.43 -2.45 -16.05
CA GLY A 174 6.80 -1.77 -17.30
C GLY A 174 5.75 -0.78 -17.83
N LYS A 175 4.51 -0.85 -17.35
CA LYS A 175 3.50 0.19 -17.61
C LYS A 175 3.82 1.51 -16.88
N HIS A 176 4.50 1.40 -15.74
CA HIS A 176 4.73 2.51 -14.80
C HIS A 176 6.12 3.11 -14.94
N VAL A 177 7.14 2.26 -15.05
CA VAL A 177 8.55 2.66 -15.05
C VAL A 177 9.33 2.05 -16.21
N ASP A 178 10.49 2.61 -16.52
CA ASP A 178 11.46 1.95 -17.38
C ASP A 178 12.07 0.76 -16.62
N LEU A 179 11.85 -0.46 -17.12
CA LEU A 179 12.33 -1.69 -16.48
C LEU A 179 13.86 -1.72 -16.32
N ALA A 180 14.60 -0.98 -17.16
CA ALA A 180 16.05 -0.88 -17.05
C ALA A 180 16.52 -0.15 -15.78
N THR A 181 15.64 0.62 -15.14
CA THR A 181 15.94 1.29 -13.88
C THR A 181 15.83 0.38 -12.66
N ILE A 182 15.17 -0.79 -12.82
CA ILE A 182 15.02 -1.76 -11.73
C ILE A 182 16.28 -2.65 -11.67
N PRO A 183 17.01 -2.66 -10.53
CA PRO A 183 18.17 -3.53 -10.40
C PRO A 183 17.85 -5.01 -10.65
N ALA A 184 18.73 -5.73 -11.34
CA ALA A 184 18.52 -7.15 -11.65
C ALA A 184 18.30 -8.02 -10.40
N GLU A 185 18.90 -7.66 -9.26
CA GLU A 185 18.68 -8.33 -7.98
C GLU A 185 17.25 -8.13 -7.49
N GLU A 186 16.68 -6.93 -7.60
CA GLU A 186 15.29 -6.66 -7.22
C GLU A 186 14.34 -7.46 -8.09
N ARG A 187 14.55 -7.44 -9.41
CA ARG A 187 13.76 -8.23 -10.36
C ARG A 187 13.78 -9.71 -9.97
N SER A 188 14.95 -10.29 -9.78
CA SER A 188 15.08 -11.70 -9.43
C SER A 188 14.46 -12.04 -8.09
N THR A 189 14.55 -11.14 -7.12
CA THR A 189 13.96 -11.31 -5.79
C THR A 189 12.43 -11.33 -5.85
N TYR A 190 11.79 -10.39 -6.54
CA TYR A 190 10.33 -10.38 -6.68
C TYR A 190 9.84 -11.62 -7.43
N ILE A 191 10.48 -12.01 -8.53
CA ILE A 191 10.11 -13.21 -9.28
C ILE A 191 10.21 -14.46 -8.39
N ALA A 192 11.31 -14.59 -7.62
CA ALA A 192 11.47 -15.69 -6.68
C ALA A 192 10.40 -15.70 -5.58
N GLN A 193 10.01 -14.55 -5.06
CA GLN A 193 8.94 -14.43 -4.05
C GLN A 193 7.59 -14.86 -4.63
N TRP A 194 7.23 -14.38 -5.82
CA TRP A 194 5.93 -14.66 -6.46
C TRP A 194 5.82 -16.10 -6.96
N SER A 195 6.95 -16.74 -7.31
CA SER A 195 6.98 -18.12 -7.79
C SER A 195 6.79 -19.15 -6.68
N ARG A 196 6.78 -18.74 -5.42
CA ARG A 196 6.56 -19.66 -4.29
C ARG A 196 5.13 -20.22 -4.30
N PRO A 197 4.93 -21.47 -3.90
CA PRO A 197 3.60 -22.06 -3.83
C PRO A 197 2.61 -21.17 -3.06
N GLY A 198 1.48 -20.84 -3.68
CA GLY A 198 0.41 -20.03 -3.11
C GLY A 198 0.68 -18.53 -3.02
N ALA A 199 1.87 -18.02 -3.38
CA ALA A 199 2.20 -16.61 -3.25
C ALA A 199 1.33 -15.73 -4.15
N LEU A 200 1.20 -16.09 -5.43
CA LEU A 200 0.36 -15.34 -6.36
C LEU A 200 -1.10 -15.28 -5.90
N THR A 201 -1.68 -16.42 -5.52
CA THR A 201 -3.06 -16.48 -5.00
C THR A 201 -3.24 -15.60 -3.77
N ALA A 202 -2.31 -15.66 -2.82
CA ALA A 202 -2.35 -14.83 -1.62
C ALA A 202 -2.32 -13.33 -1.93
N MET A 203 -1.46 -12.89 -2.85
CA MET A 203 -1.40 -11.51 -3.32
C MET A 203 -2.70 -11.08 -4.02
N LEU A 204 -3.27 -11.95 -4.89
CA LEU A 204 -4.53 -11.68 -5.60
C LEU A 204 -5.74 -11.64 -4.65
N ASN A 205 -5.68 -12.35 -3.53
CA ASN A 205 -6.76 -12.36 -2.55
C ASN A 205 -7.01 -10.99 -1.89
N TRP A 206 -6.04 -10.06 -1.90
CA TRP A 206 -6.25 -8.67 -1.51
C TRP A 206 -7.30 -7.99 -2.40
N TYR A 207 -7.26 -8.27 -3.70
CA TYR A 207 -8.25 -7.75 -4.65
C TYR A 207 -9.58 -8.49 -4.55
N ARG A 208 -9.55 -9.82 -4.35
CA ARG A 208 -10.76 -10.67 -4.25
C ARG A 208 -11.56 -10.38 -2.99
N ALA A 209 -10.89 -10.09 -1.87
CA ALA A 209 -11.54 -9.72 -0.61
C ALA A 209 -12.06 -8.27 -0.62
N SER A 210 -11.55 -7.42 -1.50
CA SER A 210 -11.94 -6.02 -1.59
C SER A 210 -13.38 -5.86 -2.07
N LYS A 211 -14.14 -5.03 -1.34
CA LYS A 211 -15.54 -4.69 -1.64
C LYS A 211 -15.67 -3.52 -2.64
N MET A 212 -14.56 -2.99 -3.17
CA MET A 212 -14.61 -1.91 -4.16
C MET A 212 -15.34 -2.36 -5.42
N VAL A 213 -16.32 -1.58 -5.85
CA VAL A 213 -17.04 -1.79 -7.11
C VAL A 213 -16.23 -1.17 -8.24
N VAL A 214 -15.82 -1.99 -9.18
CA VAL A 214 -15.07 -1.56 -10.39
C VAL A 214 -15.94 -1.82 -11.61
N PRO A 215 -16.70 -0.82 -12.10
CA PRO A 215 -17.56 -0.99 -13.27
C PRO A 215 -16.74 -1.29 -14.53
N GLN A 216 -17.36 -1.98 -15.49
CA GLN A 216 -16.76 -2.08 -16.83
C GLN A 216 -16.83 -0.71 -17.53
N PRO A 217 -15.89 -0.40 -18.43
CA PRO A 217 -15.99 0.80 -19.27
C PRO A 217 -17.32 0.84 -20.02
N GLY A 218 -17.95 2.01 -20.05
CA GLY A 218 -19.24 2.21 -20.72
C GLY A 218 -20.47 1.67 -19.97
N ILE A 219 -20.29 1.04 -18.80
CA ILE A 219 -21.42 0.56 -17.99
C ILE A 219 -21.71 1.56 -16.85
N THR A 220 -22.95 2.04 -16.81
CA THR A 220 -23.47 2.84 -15.69
C THR A 220 -23.87 1.89 -14.55
N VAL A 221 -23.44 2.22 -13.33
CA VAL A 221 -23.84 1.52 -12.11
C VAL A 221 -24.42 2.52 -11.13
N ASP A 222 -25.29 2.07 -10.26
CA ASP A 222 -25.79 2.89 -9.17
C ASP A 222 -24.63 3.23 -8.23
N VAL A 223 -24.65 4.47 -7.73
CA VAL A 223 -23.67 4.93 -6.75
C VAL A 223 -23.90 4.19 -5.44
N PRO A 224 -22.93 3.42 -4.92
CA PRO A 224 -23.11 2.74 -3.64
C PRO A 224 -23.41 3.72 -2.51
N ASP A 225 -24.29 3.36 -1.58
CA ASP A 225 -24.65 4.19 -0.42
C ASP A 225 -23.42 4.70 0.36
N LEU A 226 -22.34 3.94 0.34
CA LEU A 226 -21.07 4.33 0.96
C LEU A 226 -20.55 5.66 0.43
N VAL A 227 -20.68 5.91 -0.88
CA VAL A 227 -20.17 7.14 -1.54
C VAL A 227 -21.07 8.35 -1.27
N LEU A 228 -22.33 8.09 -0.93
CA LEU A 228 -23.31 9.13 -0.59
C LEU A 228 -23.16 9.65 0.85
N ARG A 229 -22.32 9.00 1.66
CA ARG A 229 -22.09 9.39 3.05
C ARG A 229 -21.03 10.48 3.14
N ALA A 230 -21.15 11.33 4.15
CA ALA A 230 -20.07 12.24 4.50
C ALA A 230 -18.79 11.48 4.89
N PHE A 231 -17.63 12.00 4.48
CA PHE A 231 -16.36 11.41 4.87
C PHE A 231 -16.22 11.40 6.40
N PRO A 232 -15.85 10.24 6.99
CA PRO A 232 -15.41 10.23 8.38
C PRO A 232 -14.19 11.17 8.52
N LYS A 233 -14.30 12.16 9.42
CA LYS A 233 -13.19 13.08 9.68
C LYS A 233 -12.05 12.36 10.38
N ILE A 234 -10.85 12.49 9.82
CA ILE A 234 -9.62 11.98 10.41
C ILE A 234 -9.06 13.07 11.33
N ALA A 235 -8.91 12.75 12.61
CA ALA A 235 -8.49 13.71 13.62
C ALA A 235 -6.97 13.93 13.71
N ILE A 236 -6.19 12.97 13.24
CA ILE A 236 -4.72 13.04 13.26
C ILE A 236 -4.19 13.80 12.02
N PRO A 237 -2.97 14.37 12.08
CA PRO A 237 -2.33 14.95 10.91
C PRO A 237 -2.18 13.93 9.78
N VAL A 238 -2.49 14.36 8.55
CA VAL A 238 -2.40 13.55 7.34
C VAL A 238 -1.51 14.25 6.31
N ARG A 239 -0.56 13.50 5.74
CA ARG A 239 0.25 13.93 4.61
C ARG A 239 0.06 13.00 3.43
N VAL A 240 -0.37 13.53 2.30
CA VAL A 240 -0.56 12.77 1.05
C VAL A 240 0.54 13.16 0.08
N ILE A 241 1.38 12.21 -0.28
CA ILE A 241 2.47 12.34 -1.25
C ILE A 241 2.03 11.62 -2.52
N TRP A 242 2.07 12.31 -3.66
CA TRP A 242 1.50 11.74 -4.87
C TRP A 242 2.34 11.99 -6.10
N GLY A 243 2.84 10.93 -6.71
CA GLY A 243 3.45 10.97 -8.03
C GLY A 243 2.39 11.24 -9.10
N LEU A 244 2.49 12.40 -9.77
CA LEU A 244 1.46 12.87 -10.70
C LEU A 244 1.41 12.09 -12.02
N GLU A 245 2.45 11.29 -12.31
CA GLU A 245 2.53 10.41 -13.50
C GLU A 245 2.02 8.99 -13.22
N ASP A 246 1.35 8.78 -12.08
CA ASP A 246 0.74 7.48 -11.75
C ASP A 246 -0.30 7.10 -12.79
N LYS A 247 -0.12 5.93 -13.42
CA LYS A 247 -0.99 5.41 -14.49
C LYS A 247 -2.03 4.40 -14.00
N ALA A 248 -1.97 4.03 -12.72
CA ALA A 248 -2.96 3.16 -12.07
C ALA A 248 -3.94 3.95 -11.22
N LEU A 249 -3.39 4.86 -10.41
CA LEU A 249 -4.13 5.70 -9.47
C LEU A 249 -3.91 7.15 -9.89
N LEU A 250 -4.83 7.66 -10.71
CA LEU A 250 -4.67 8.95 -11.38
C LEU A 250 -4.78 10.12 -10.39
N PRO A 251 -4.24 11.30 -10.71
CA PRO A 251 -4.29 12.48 -9.83
C PRO A 251 -5.70 12.96 -9.46
N VAL A 252 -6.76 12.51 -10.12
CA VAL A 252 -8.17 12.73 -9.72
C VAL A 252 -8.43 12.27 -8.29
N GLN A 253 -7.62 11.35 -7.76
CA GLN A 253 -7.68 10.89 -6.36
C GLN A 253 -7.34 11.98 -5.33
N LEU A 254 -6.78 13.10 -5.75
CA LEU A 254 -6.49 14.25 -4.89
C LEU A 254 -7.68 15.21 -4.78
N GLU A 255 -8.70 15.07 -5.64
CA GLU A 255 -9.90 15.88 -5.58
C GLU A 255 -10.71 15.55 -4.32
N GLY A 256 -11.03 16.60 -3.55
CA GLY A 256 -11.76 16.46 -2.28
C GLY A 256 -10.93 15.91 -1.10
N ILE A 257 -9.64 15.61 -1.29
CA ILE A 257 -8.80 15.02 -0.22
C ILE A 257 -8.72 15.92 1.02
N GLY A 258 -8.82 17.26 0.86
CA GLY A 258 -8.85 18.19 1.99
C GLY A 258 -10.10 18.09 2.86
N GLU A 259 -11.15 17.40 2.41
CA GLU A 259 -12.40 17.25 3.15
C GLU A 259 -12.35 16.16 4.21
N ILE A 260 -11.34 15.27 4.14
CA ILE A 260 -11.21 14.11 5.03
C ILE A 260 -10.77 14.45 6.46
N GLY A 261 -10.23 15.65 6.70
CA GLY A 261 -9.72 16.07 8.01
C GLY A 261 -9.38 17.56 8.03
N ASP A 262 -9.11 18.08 9.21
CA ASP A 262 -8.78 19.50 9.38
C ASP A 262 -7.28 19.80 9.21
N ASN A 263 -6.44 18.77 9.23
CA ASN A 263 -4.99 18.87 9.07
C ASN A 263 -4.51 17.88 7.98
N VAL A 264 -4.74 18.25 6.73
CA VAL A 264 -4.39 17.46 5.56
C VAL A 264 -3.48 18.28 4.65
N GLU A 265 -2.29 17.77 4.39
CA GLU A 265 -1.32 18.38 3.48
C GLU A 265 -1.07 17.47 2.27
N VAL A 266 -0.99 18.08 1.08
CA VAL A 266 -0.73 17.35 -0.16
C VAL A 266 0.61 17.78 -0.74
N PHE A 267 1.45 16.80 -1.07
CA PHE A 267 2.75 16.95 -1.70
C PHE A 267 2.76 16.26 -3.08
N PRO A 268 2.42 16.98 -4.15
CA PRO A 268 2.46 16.44 -5.50
C PRO A 268 3.90 16.36 -6.02
N LEU A 269 4.30 15.20 -6.52
CA LEU A 269 5.61 14.95 -7.11
C LEU A 269 5.50 14.91 -8.63
N LYS A 270 6.03 15.93 -9.31
CA LYS A 270 6.04 16.02 -10.78
C LYS A 270 7.09 15.08 -11.35
N GLY A 271 6.73 14.41 -12.45
CA GLY A 271 7.63 13.47 -13.14
C GLY A 271 7.83 12.14 -12.39
N VAL A 272 7.03 11.86 -11.37
CA VAL A 272 7.10 10.66 -10.54
C VAL A 272 5.83 9.84 -10.76
N GLY A 273 5.97 8.54 -10.88
CA GLY A 273 4.87 7.60 -11.12
C GLY A 273 4.34 6.95 -9.85
N HIS A 274 3.83 5.73 -10.03
CA HIS A 274 3.16 4.97 -8.97
C HIS A 274 4.12 4.53 -7.85
N PHE A 275 5.32 4.13 -8.21
CA PHE A 275 6.29 3.57 -7.26
C PHE A 275 7.19 4.64 -6.64
N ALA A 276 6.61 5.78 -6.27
CA ALA A 276 7.30 6.94 -5.72
C ALA A 276 8.32 6.61 -4.61
N PRO A 277 8.13 5.62 -3.71
CA PRO A 277 9.10 5.29 -2.68
C PRO A 277 10.50 4.94 -3.18
N TRP A 278 10.64 4.44 -4.41
CA TRP A 278 11.94 4.13 -5.01
C TRP A 278 12.16 4.79 -6.38
N GLU A 279 11.14 5.37 -7.02
CA GLU A 279 11.31 6.26 -8.17
C GLU A 279 11.92 7.62 -7.76
N ALA A 280 11.54 8.13 -6.60
CA ALA A 280 11.97 9.44 -6.09
C ALA A 280 12.18 9.44 -4.56
N PRO A 281 13.04 8.55 -4.03
CA PRO A 281 13.19 8.34 -2.59
C PRO A 281 13.59 9.62 -1.83
N GLU A 282 14.44 10.47 -2.41
CA GLU A 282 14.85 11.75 -1.80
C GLU A 282 13.65 12.71 -1.67
N GLN A 283 12.84 12.86 -2.72
CA GLN A 283 11.68 13.75 -2.67
C GLN A 283 10.62 13.25 -1.67
N VAL A 284 10.41 11.92 -1.62
CA VAL A 284 9.53 11.31 -0.62
C VAL A 284 10.09 11.48 0.79
N ALA A 285 11.41 11.30 0.98
CA ALA A 285 12.06 11.52 2.28
C ALA A 285 11.95 12.98 2.73
N ASP A 286 12.15 13.93 1.83
CA ASP A 286 12.02 15.37 2.13
C ASP A 286 10.60 15.76 2.55
N ALA A 287 9.60 15.14 1.93
CA ALA A 287 8.20 15.30 2.35
C ALA A 287 7.92 14.61 3.70
N LEU A 288 8.54 13.46 4.00
CA LEU A 288 8.26 12.69 5.21
C LEU A 288 9.01 13.18 6.45
N ARG A 289 10.30 13.54 6.35
CA ARG A 289 11.14 13.88 7.51
C ARG A 289 10.52 14.92 8.45
N PRO A 290 10.13 16.13 8.00
CA PRO A 290 9.56 17.12 8.91
C PRO A 290 8.23 16.65 9.50
N PHE A 291 7.45 15.94 8.74
CA PHE A 291 6.15 15.41 9.18
C PHE A 291 6.29 14.33 10.26
N LEU A 292 7.21 13.39 10.07
CA LEU A 292 7.43 12.29 11.00
C LEU A 292 8.17 12.74 12.28
N ALA A 293 9.00 13.80 12.19
CA ALA A 293 9.68 14.38 13.34
C ALA A 293 8.77 15.17 14.29
N GLY A 294 7.55 15.47 13.89
CA GLY A 294 6.59 16.18 14.75
C GLY A 294 6.77 17.71 14.79
N ASN A 295 7.47 18.27 13.82
CA ASN A 295 7.69 19.73 13.69
C ASN A 295 6.62 20.37 12.82
#